data_42f7baef052f54ef122dea52706d8a5e
#
_entry.id   42f7baef052f54ef122dea52706d8a5e
#
_cell.length_a   1.000
_cell.length_b   1.000
_cell.length_c   1.000
_cell.angle_alpha   90.00
_cell.angle_beta   90.00
_cell.angle_gamma   90.00
#
_symmetry.space_group_name_H-M   'P 1'
#
loop_
_entity.id
_entity.type
_entity.pdbx_description
1 polymer ?
#
loop_
_entity_poly.entity_id
_entity_poly.type
_entity_poly.pdbx_seq_one_letter_code
_entity_poly.pdbx_strand_id
1 'polypeptide(L)'
;MTKFDVKHTDTLLTTTRAVRKRLDLSRLVEAQQIKKCLEISQQAPTGSNRQGWQWVIITDKEKRRIIANYYRQGAGNYLEEGKNSARDKGDDQDFKVFESAQYLADNMEDVPLLVIPCIDTSHMPLNAPGRK
;
A
#
# COMPACT_ATOMS: atom_id res chain seq x y z
N MET A 1 10.64 -18.71 -27.29
CA MET A 1 11.09 -18.28 -25.96
C MET A 1 11.20 -16.76 -25.97
N THR A 2 10.41 -16.07 -25.17
CA THR A 2 10.49 -14.61 -25.04
C THR A 2 11.82 -14.28 -24.37
N LYS A 3 12.66 -13.51 -25.05
CA LYS A 3 13.96 -13.11 -24.48
C LYS A 3 13.73 -12.08 -23.40
N PHE A 4 14.00 -12.41 -22.14
CA PHE A 4 13.90 -11.45 -21.03
C PHE A 4 14.94 -10.35 -21.20
N ASP A 5 14.51 -9.11 -21.11
CA ASP A 5 15.41 -7.97 -20.99
C ASP A 5 15.78 -7.77 -19.52
N VAL A 6 16.92 -8.32 -19.14
CA VAL A 6 17.45 -8.26 -17.76
C VAL A 6 17.65 -6.81 -17.32
N LYS A 7 18.21 -5.95 -18.17
CA LYS A 7 18.47 -4.55 -17.83
C LYS A 7 17.17 -3.79 -17.52
N HIS A 8 16.11 -4.03 -18.29
CA HIS A 8 14.81 -3.43 -18.04
C HIS A 8 14.20 -3.92 -16.72
N THR A 9 14.30 -5.22 -16.46
CA THR A 9 13.83 -5.83 -15.21
C THR A 9 14.59 -5.29 -14.00
N ASP A 10 15.91 -5.21 -14.06
CA ASP A 10 16.74 -4.64 -12.99
C ASP A 10 16.38 -3.18 -12.72
N THR A 11 16.20 -2.39 -13.79
CA THR A 11 15.77 -0.99 -13.65
C THR A 11 14.42 -0.89 -12.95
N LEU A 12 13.43 -1.69 -13.34
CA LEU A 12 12.12 -1.70 -12.71
C LEU A 12 12.21 -2.03 -11.21
N LEU A 13 12.91 -3.10 -10.85
CA LEU A 13 13.03 -3.57 -9.47
C LEU A 13 13.82 -2.60 -8.58
N THR A 14 14.88 -1.99 -9.12
CA THR A 14 15.74 -1.09 -8.35
C THR A 14 15.20 0.35 -8.25
N THR A 15 14.28 0.76 -9.11
CA THR A 15 13.71 2.11 -9.13
C THR A 15 12.28 2.21 -8.58
N THR A 16 11.64 1.07 -8.30
CA THR A 16 10.30 1.06 -7.70
C THR A 16 10.31 1.72 -6.32
N ARG A 17 9.42 2.68 -6.12
CA ARG A 17 9.26 3.43 -4.86
C ARG A 17 7.79 3.62 -4.53
N ALA A 18 7.49 3.83 -3.25
CA ALA A 18 6.15 4.24 -2.83
C ALA A 18 5.81 5.62 -3.43
N VAL A 19 4.71 5.68 -4.16
CA VAL A 19 4.20 6.92 -4.75
C VAL A 19 3.08 7.45 -3.86
N ARG A 20 3.18 8.71 -3.44
CA ARG A 20 2.19 9.38 -2.58
C ARG A 20 1.80 10.74 -3.15
N LYS A 21 2.69 11.73 -3.11
CA LYS A 21 2.44 13.11 -3.60
C LYS A 21 2.19 13.21 -5.12
N ARG A 22 2.55 12.19 -5.89
CA ARG A 22 2.36 12.16 -7.35
C ARG A 22 1.21 11.26 -7.79
N LEU A 23 0.33 10.86 -6.88
CA LEU A 23 -0.91 10.19 -7.25
C LEU A 23 -1.82 11.16 -8.01
N ASP A 24 -2.38 10.71 -9.12
CA ASP A 24 -3.41 11.44 -9.85
C ASP A 24 -4.77 11.14 -9.20
N LEU A 25 -5.19 12.01 -8.29
CA LEU A 25 -6.43 11.85 -7.52
C LEU A 25 -7.68 12.13 -8.36
N SER A 26 -7.53 12.72 -9.55
CA SER A 26 -8.65 13.09 -10.43
C SER A 26 -9.03 11.99 -11.42
N ARG A 27 -8.12 11.05 -11.69
CA ARG A 27 -8.30 10.00 -12.70
C ARG A 27 -8.86 8.71 -12.11
N LEU A 28 -9.94 8.23 -12.69
CA LEU A 28 -10.50 6.92 -12.36
C LEU A 28 -9.57 5.79 -12.80
N VAL A 29 -9.60 4.69 -12.08
CA VAL A 29 -8.87 3.46 -12.42
C VAL A 29 -9.86 2.44 -12.96
N GLU A 30 -9.58 1.88 -14.12
CA GLU A 30 -10.42 0.88 -14.74
C GLU A 30 -10.33 -0.47 -13.99
N ALA A 31 -11.47 -1.14 -13.79
CA ALA A 31 -11.53 -2.43 -13.11
C ALA A 31 -10.61 -3.48 -13.74
N GLN A 32 -10.46 -3.46 -15.07
CA GLN A 32 -9.57 -4.38 -15.79
C GLN A 32 -8.09 -4.18 -15.44
N GLN A 33 -7.66 -2.94 -15.20
CA GLN A 33 -6.29 -2.65 -14.77
C GLN A 33 -6.01 -3.22 -13.38
N ILE A 34 -6.97 -3.05 -12.45
CA ILE A 34 -6.86 -3.64 -11.10
C ILE A 34 -6.82 -5.16 -11.18
N LYS A 35 -7.72 -5.77 -11.94
CA LYS A 35 -7.73 -7.23 -12.14
C LYS A 35 -6.38 -7.74 -12.62
N LYS A 36 -5.79 -7.11 -13.64
CA LYS A 36 -4.47 -7.47 -14.16
C LYS A 36 -3.36 -7.35 -13.11
N CYS A 37 -3.37 -6.27 -12.30
CA CYS A 37 -2.41 -6.12 -11.22
C CYS A 37 -2.54 -7.24 -10.17
N LEU A 38 -3.76 -7.62 -9.81
CA LEU A 38 -4.01 -8.70 -8.86
C LEU A 38 -3.56 -10.06 -9.42
N GLU A 39 -3.86 -10.35 -10.68
CA GLU A 39 -3.41 -11.57 -11.37
C GLU A 39 -1.87 -11.69 -11.36
N ILE A 40 -1.17 -10.58 -11.57
CA ILE A 40 0.30 -10.54 -11.50
C ILE A 40 0.78 -10.76 -10.05
N SER A 41 0.17 -10.09 -9.09
CA SER A 41 0.58 -10.18 -7.67
C SER A 41 0.40 -11.58 -7.09
N GLN A 42 -0.60 -12.34 -7.57
CA GLN A 42 -0.84 -13.71 -7.17
C GLN A 42 0.21 -14.72 -7.67
N GLN A 43 1.14 -14.30 -8.52
CA GLN A 43 2.28 -15.13 -8.92
C GLN A 43 3.34 -15.23 -7.82
N ALA A 44 3.25 -14.41 -6.76
CA ALA A 44 4.16 -14.48 -5.63
C ALA A 44 4.05 -15.84 -4.92
N PRO A 45 5.18 -16.45 -4.52
CA PRO A 45 5.15 -17.73 -3.79
C PRO A 45 4.56 -17.55 -2.39
N THR A 46 3.88 -18.59 -1.92
CA THR A 46 3.35 -18.67 -0.55
C THR A 46 3.85 -19.91 0.17
N GLY A 47 3.91 -19.86 1.48
CA GLY A 47 4.29 -21.01 2.32
C GLY A 47 3.40 -22.22 1.98
N SER A 48 4.03 -23.35 1.62
CA SER A 48 3.35 -24.60 1.20
C SER A 48 2.38 -24.40 0.02
N ASN A 49 2.61 -23.39 -0.81
CA ASN A 49 1.76 -23.04 -1.96
C ASN A 49 0.27 -22.91 -1.61
N ARG A 50 -0.04 -22.37 -0.44
CA ARG A 50 -1.43 -22.29 0.06
C ARG A 50 -2.29 -21.26 -0.68
N GLN A 51 -1.67 -20.25 -1.29
CA GLN A 51 -2.34 -19.23 -2.12
C GLN A 51 -3.57 -18.59 -1.44
N GLY A 52 -3.46 -18.35 -0.13
CA GLY A 52 -4.56 -17.81 0.70
C GLY A 52 -4.81 -16.31 0.50
N TRP A 53 -4.46 -15.75 -0.66
CA TRP A 53 -4.65 -14.34 -0.99
C TRP A 53 -6.13 -13.98 -1.09
N GLN A 54 -6.50 -12.91 -0.41
CA GLN A 54 -7.80 -12.29 -0.50
C GLN A 54 -7.61 -10.79 -0.76
N TRP A 55 -8.50 -10.19 -1.52
CA TRP A 55 -8.39 -8.78 -1.88
C TRP A 55 -9.73 -8.08 -1.68
N VAL A 56 -9.73 -7.01 -0.89
CA VAL A 56 -10.91 -6.14 -0.74
C VAL A 56 -10.64 -4.88 -1.56
N ILE A 57 -11.51 -4.64 -2.56
CA ILE A 57 -11.42 -3.47 -3.43
C ILE A 57 -12.58 -2.54 -3.07
N ILE A 58 -12.27 -1.30 -2.73
CA ILE A 58 -13.23 -0.32 -2.23
C ILE A 58 -13.25 0.87 -3.17
N THR A 59 -14.33 0.98 -3.93
CA THR A 59 -14.60 2.09 -4.86
C THR A 59 -15.63 3.08 -4.29
N ASP A 60 -16.42 2.65 -3.31
CA ASP A 60 -17.44 3.47 -2.66
C ASP A 60 -16.79 4.61 -1.88
N LYS A 61 -17.22 5.86 -2.16
CA LYS A 61 -16.63 7.07 -1.60
C LYS A 61 -16.78 7.14 -0.07
N GLU A 62 -17.93 6.76 0.44
CA GLU A 62 -18.20 6.84 1.88
C GLU A 62 -17.35 5.82 2.65
N LYS A 63 -17.21 4.61 2.12
CA LYS A 63 -16.34 3.59 2.72
C LYS A 63 -14.87 4.02 2.69
N ARG A 64 -14.40 4.64 1.60
CA ARG A 64 -13.04 5.20 1.54
C ARG A 64 -12.84 6.26 2.61
N ARG A 65 -13.79 7.18 2.78
CA ARG A 65 -13.77 8.22 3.83
C ARG A 65 -13.67 7.61 5.23
N ILE A 66 -14.48 6.61 5.52
CA ILE A 66 -14.45 5.92 6.82
C ILE A 66 -13.09 5.28 7.07
N ILE A 67 -12.53 4.57 6.08
CA ILE A 67 -11.21 3.92 6.20
C ILE A 67 -10.11 4.96 6.35
N ALA A 68 -10.15 6.05 5.58
CA ALA A 68 -9.20 7.16 5.70
C ALA A 68 -9.22 7.78 7.11
N ASN A 69 -10.39 7.90 7.72
CA ASN A 69 -10.52 8.37 9.10
C ASN A 69 -9.85 7.41 10.10
N TYR A 70 -10.08 6.11 9.98
CA TYR A 70 -9.40 5.12 10.83
C TYR A 70 -7.88 5.14 10.62
N TYR A 71 -7.44 5.30 9.38
CA TYR A 71 -6.02 5.42 9.09
C TYR A 71 -5.41 6.66 9.77
N ARG A 72 -6.04 7.83 9.65
CA ARG A 72 -5.59 9.07 10.30
C ARG A 72 -5.57 8.94 11.83
N GLN A 73 -6.57 8.31 12.43
CA GLN A 73 -6.61 8.08 13.88
C GLN A 73 -5.47 7.15 14.35
N GLY A 74 -5.17 6.10 13.60
CA GLY A 74 -4.13 5.15 13.96
C GLY A 74 -2.71 5.62 13.67
N ALA A 75 -2.51 6.39 12.61
CA ALA A 75 -1.19 6.79 12.14
C ALA A 75 -0.81 8.24 12.51
N GLY A 76 -1.76 9.10 12.86
CA GLY A 76 -1.56 10.54 13.01
C GLY A 76 -0.43 10.91 13.98
N ASN A 77 -0.47 10.39 15.19
CA ASN A 77 0.57 10.67 16.20
C ASN A 77 1.95 10.19 15.72
N TYR A 78 2.03 8.98 15.16
CA TYR A 78 3.29 8.43 14.63
C TYR A 78 3.88 9.31 13.53
N LEU A 79 3.05 9.80 12.61
CA LEU A 79 3.50 10.63 11.49
C LEU A 79 3.98 12.01 12.00
N GLU A 80 3.28 12.60 12.94
CA GLU A 80 3.64 13.90 13.52
C GLU A 80 4.94 13.80 14.34
N GLU A 81 5.03 12.84 15.24
CA GLU A 81 6.22 12.59 16.05
C GLU A 81 7.45 12.28 15.18
N GLY A 82 7.29 11.44 14.15
CA GLY A 82 8.36 11.12 13.23
C GLY A 82 8.86 12.34 12.46
N LYS A 83 7.95 13.19 11.98
CA LYS A 83 8.29 14.44 11.29
C LYS A 83 9.04 15.42 12.21
N ASN A 84 8.58 15.56 13.44
CA ASN A 84 9.23 16.44 14.43
C ASN A 84 10.62 15.90 14.80
N SER A 85 10.76 14.61 15.07
CA SER A 85 12.04 13.98 15.35
C SER A 85 13.05 14.14 14.21
N ALA A 86 12.61 13.96 12.97
CA ALA A 86 13.47 14.16 11.80
C ALA A 86 13.94 15.62 11.68
N ARG A 87 13.04 16.58 11.94
CA ARG A 87 13.39 18.01 11.95
C ARG A 87 14.42 18.33 13.03
N ASP A 88 14.22 17.84 14.25
CA ASP A 88 15.11 18.11 15.39
C ASP A 88 16.52 17.54 15.18
N LYS A 89 16.62 16.42 14.43
CA LYS A 89 17.87 15.79 14.06
C LYS A 89 18.53 16.38 12.81
N GLY A 90 17.84 17.29 12.11
CA GLY A 90 18.30 17.79 10.80
C GLY A 90 18.33 16.72 9.70
N ASP A 91 17.50 15.67 9.83
CA ASP A 91 17.40 14.60 8.83
C ASP A 91 16.36 14.95 7.75
N ASP A 92 16.83 15.62 6.70
CA ASP A 92 16.00 16.04 5.58
C ASP A 92 15.37 14.86 4.81
N GLN A 93 16.03 13.69 4.80
CA GLN A 93 15.53 12.52 4.10
C GLN A 93 14.32 11.94 4.83
N ASP A 94 14.45 11.70 6.13
CA ASP A 94 13.36 11.20 6.96
C ASP A 94 12.22 12.21 7.03
N PHE A 95 12.52 13.51 7.14
CA PHE A 95 11.49 14.55 7.11
C PHE A 95 10.62 14.45 5.85
N LYS A 96 11.23 14.32 4.66
CA LYS A 96 10.50 14.17 3.38
C LYS A 96 9.67 12.88 3.33
N VAL A 97 10.16 11.80 3.95
CA VAL A 97 9.41 10.53 4.04
C VAL A 97 8.14 10.72 4.86
N PHE A 98 8.23 11.28 6.07
CA PHE A 98 7.09 11.53 6.94
C PHE A 98 6.12 12.56 6.34
N GLU A 99 6.65 13.63 5.72
CA GLU A 99 5.82 14.61 5.02
C GLU A 99 5.02 14.00 3.87
N SER A 100 5.65 13.10 3.10
CA SER A 100 4.94 12.40 2.02
C SER A 100 3.91 11.38 2.53
N ALA A 101 4.16 10.76 3.67
CA ALA A 101 3.21 9.85 4.32
C ALA A 101 2.02 10.62 4.89
N GLN A 102 2.25 11.79 5.48
CA GLN A 102 1.19 12.69 5.94
C GLN A 102 0.31 13.14 4.77
N TYR A 103 0.90 13.54 3.65
CA TYR A 103 0.13 13.89 2.46
C TYR A 103 -0.82 12.78 2.02
N LEU A 104 -0.36 11.52 2.04
CA LEU A 104 -1.23 10.38 1.72
C LEU A 104 -2.36 10.22 2.74
N ALA A 105 -2.08 10.36 4.03
CA ALA A 105 -3.09 10.28 5.08
C ALA A 105 -4.18 11.34 4.91
N ASP A 106 -3.78 12.56 4.57
CA ASP A 106 -4.68 13.71 4.38
C ASP A 106 -5.57 13.55 3.13
N ASN A 107 -5.05 12.91 2.06
CA ASN A 107 -5.73 12.78 0.78
C ASN A 107 -6.21 11.33 0.50
N MET A 108 -6.20 10.44 1.49
CA MET A 108 -6.52 9.01 1.27
C MET A 108 -7.97 8.79 0.83
N GLU A 109 -8.91 9.62 1.24
CA GLU A 109 -10.32 9.52 0.83
C GLU A 109 -10.55 9.91 -0.64
N ASP A 110 -9.64 10.70 -1.22
CA ASP A 110 -9.76 11.22 -2.59
C ASP A 110 -9.18 10.26 -3.65
N VAL A 111 -8.44 9.23 -3.22
CA VAL A 111 -7.97 8.21 -4.18
C VAL A 111 -9.15 7.50 -4.85
N PRO A 112 -9.06 7.12 -6.13
CA PRO A 112 -10.17 6.53 -6.88
C PRO A 112 -10.66 5.19 -6.29
N LEU A 113 -9.76 4.44 -5.66
CA LEU A 113 -10.07 3.20 -4.95
C LEU A 113 -9.00 2.87 -3.90
N LEU A 114 -9.37 2.00 -2.94
CA LEU A 114 -8.44 1.37 -2.01
C LEU A 114 -8.40 -0.13 -2.29
N VAL A 115 -7.21 -0.71 -2.22
CA VAL A 115 -7.01 -2.17 -2.29
C VAL A 115 -6.40 -2.63 -0.97
N ILE A 116 -7.09 -3.51 -0.27
CA ILE A 116 -6.63 -4.08 1.00
C ILE A 116 -6.26 -5.54 0.77
N PRO A 117 -4.96 -5.88 0.83
CA PRO A 117 -4.54 -7.28 0.79
C PRO A 117 -4.89 -7.96 2.11
N CYS A 118 -5.48 -9.15 2.01
CA CYS A 118 -5.82 -10.00 3.13
C CYS A 118 -5.22 -11.39 2.90
N ILE A 119 -5.07 -12.15 3.97
CA ILE A 119 -4.66 -13.55 3.89
C ILE A 119 -5.62 -14.41 4.71
N ASP A 120 -5.99 -15.56 4.16
CA ASP A 120 -6.76 -16.54 4.91
C ASP A 120 -5.88 -17.19 5.99
N THR A 121 -6.25 -16.99 7.24
CA THR A 121 -5.58 -17.53 8.42
C THR A 121 -6.33 -18.69 9.07
N SER A 122 -7.36 -19.23 8.44
CA SER A 122 -8.21 -20.31 9.00
C SER A 122 -7.42 -21.55 9.41
N HIS A 123 -6.31 -21.79 8.73
CA HIS A 123 -5.40 -22.90 8.98
C HIS A 123 -4.34 -22.64 10.07
N MET A 124 -4.25 -21.40 10.58
CA MET A 124 -3.29 -21.07 11.64
C MET A 124 -3.86 -21.44 13.00
N PRO A 125 -3.03 -21.90 13.95
CA PRO A 125 -3.47 -22.09 15.34
C PRO A 125 -4.06 -20.80 15.92
N LEU A 126 -5.05 -20.92 16.81
CA LEU A 126 -5.74 -19.75 17.40
C LEU A 126 -4.80 -18.78 18.13
N ASN A 127 -3.67 -19.30 18.64
CA ASN A 127 -2.64 -18.53 19.34
C ASN A 127 -1.47 -18.10 18.45
N ALA A 128 -1.56 -18.30 17.12
CA ALA A 128 -0.49 -17.89 16.22
C ALA A 128 -0.34 -16.35 16.23
N PRO A 129 0.90 -15.83 16.18
CA PRO A 129 1.14 -14.40 16.04
C PRO A 129 0.41 -13.85 14.80
N GLY A 130 -0.31 -12.72 14.96
CA GLY A 130 -1.05 -12.09 13.87
C GLY A 130 -2.50 -12.58 13.65
N ARG A 131 -2.95 -13.62 14.40
CA ARG A 131 -4.36 -14.02 14.45
C ARG A 131 -5.02 -13.38 15.68
N LYS A 132 -5.49 -12.16 15.55
CA LYS A 132 -6.28 -11.45 16.58
C LYS A 132 -7.60 -11.00 15.98
#